data_77e704bd83fa3fe5405de1bd2ed847a5
#
_entry.id   77e704bd83fa3fe5405de1bd2ed847a5
#
_cell.length_a   1.000
_cell.length_b   1.000
_cell.length_c   1.000
_cell.angle_alpha   90.00
_cell.angle_beta   90.00
_cell.angle_gamma   90.00
#
_symmetry.space_group_name_H-M   'P 1'
#
loop_
_entity.id
_entity.type
_entity.pdbx_description
1 polymer ?
#
loop_
_entity_poly.entity_id
_entity_poly.type
_entity_poly.pdbx_seq_one_letter_code
_entity_poly.pdbx_strand_id
1 'polypeptide(L)'
;MLNFNNVPQDENPQTQEFSLIPNGTVCRVVMVVQQGDIEISEFGQGQWFKRSQSTSAKWMNLEFTIVGGEYDRRKFWHSVFVDGDKMGQSGMPLAKEIGLRTLKSIVESARNINPSDVTPQAQQNRNISGMFDLNAMELCVKVGVKKGTNGYKDSNQLMVALTPDNKDFLPQGSIPMQNTTVPAQASAPQAPAQPSGAVPSWAQK
;
A
#
# COMPACT_ATOMS: atom_id res chain seq x y z
N MET A 1 26.17 -7.91 -32.26
CA MET A 1 26.85 -7.07 -31.24
C MET A 1 26.00 -5.82 -31.09
N LEU A 2 25.45 -5.58 -29.90
CA LEU A 2 24.68 -4.36 -29.60
C LEU A 2 25.68 -3.20 -29.40
N ASN A 3 25.40 -2.05 -30.01
CA ASN A 3 26.24 -0.86 -29.96
C ASN A 3 25.45 0.27 -29.28
N PHE A 4 25.89 0.76 -28.15
CA PHE A 4 25.24 1.81 -27.37
C PHE A 4 25.92 3.19 -27.52
N ASN A 5 26.89 3.34 -28.41
CA ASN A 5 27.67 4.59 -28.55
C ASN A 5 26.82 5.80 -28.96
N ASN A 6 25.68 5.57 -29.60
CA ASN A 6 24.77 6.61 -30.06
C ASN A 6 23.49 6.73 -29.22
N VAL A 7 23.43 6.10 -28.04
CA VAL A 7 22.33 6.31 -27.12
C VAL A 7 22.50 7.67 -26.45
N PRO A 8 21.56 8.60 -26.59
CA PRO A 8 21.63 9.88 -25.89
C PRO A 8 21.76 9.62 -24.40
N GLN A 9 22.76 10.23 -23.76
CA GLN A 9 22.85 10.27 -22.32
C GLN A 9 21.87 11.34 -21.84
N ASP A 10 20.84 10.94 -21.10
CA ASP A 10 20.00 11.91 -20.38
C ASP A 10 20.89 12.70 -19.44
N GLU A 11 21.08 13.97 -19.73
CA GLU A 11 21.93 14.87 -18.97
C GLU A 11 21.47 15.12 -17.54
N ASN A 12 20.28 14.62 -17.17
CA ASN A 12 19.76 14.73 -15.82
C ASN A 12 18.83 13.57 -15.52
N PRO A 13 19.34 12.42 -15.04
CA PRO A 13 18.47 11.49 -14.36
C PRO A 13 17.95 12.23 -13.12
N GLN A 14 16.81 12.90 -13.24
CA GLN A 14 16.07 13.39 -12.08
C GLN A 14 15.76 12.16 -11.24
N THR A 15 16.64 11.86 -10.31
CA THR A 15 16.29 11.09 -9.12
C THR A 15 15.24 11.92 -8.41
N GLN A 16 13.97 11.79 -8.84
CA GLN A 16 12.86 12.30 -8.06
C GLN A 16 12.98 11.59 -6.71
N GLU A 17 13.53 12.30 -5.73
CA GLU A 17 13.40 11.87 -4.34
C GLU A 17 11.90 11.92 -4.01
N PHE A 18 11.23 10.78 -4.24
CA PHE A 18 9.83 10.67 -3.84
C PHE A 18 9.75 10.81 -2.33
N SER A 19 9.05 11.83 -1.87
CA SER A 19 8.69 11.96 -0.46
C SER A 19 8.00 10.67 0.01
N LEU A 20 8.23 10.26 1.24
CA LEU A 20 7.52 9.09 1.79
C LEU A 20 6.00 9.33 1.76
N ILE A 21 5.27 8.26 1.47
CA ILE A 21 3.82 8.25 1.68
C ILE A 21 3.59 8.42 3.20
N PRO A 22 2.74 9.35 3.64
CA PRO A 22 2.51 9.60 5.05
C PRO A 22 2.09 8.33 5.80
N ASN A 23 2.59 8.19 7.02
CA ASN A 23 2.24 7.04 7.87
C ASN A 23 0.73 7.04 8.16
N GLY A 24 0.08 5.91 7.97
CA GLY A 24 -1.36 5.75 8.16
C GLY A 24 -2.21 6.03 6.93
N THR A 25 -1.62 6.39 5.78
CA THR A 25 -2.35 6.57 4.51
C THR A 25 -3.09 5.29 4.14
N VAL A 26 -4.39 5.42 3.86
CA VAL A 26 -5.24 4.34 3.37
C VAL A 26 -5.35 4.43 1.85
N CYS A 27 -5.10 3.33 1.16
CA CYS A 27 -5.19 3.28 -0.29
C CYS A 27 -5.52 1.88 -0.81
N ARG A 28 -5.94 1.81 -2.07
CA ARG A 28 -6.05 0.55 -2.82
C ARG A 28 -4.68 0.25 -3.45
N VAL A 29 -4.32 -1.03 -3.49
CA VAL A 29 -3.06 -1.49 -4.10
C VAL A 29 -3.29 -2.76 -4.88
N VAL A 30 -2.48 -2.97 -5.91
CA VAL A 30 -2.30 -4.26 -6.56
C VAL A 30 -1.01 -4.87 -6.03
N MET A 31 -1.06 -6.14 -5.65
CA MET A 31 0.05 -6.86 -5.06
C MET A 31 0.70 -7.81 -6.05
N VAL A 32 2.03 -7.94 -5.96
CA VAL A 32 2.83 -8.94 -6.68
C VAL A 32 3.73 -9.65 -5.68
N VAL A 33 3.74 -10.99 -5.74
CA VAL A 33 4.68 -11.81 -4.98
C VAL A 33 6.00 -11.86 -5.74
N GLN A 34 7.06 -11.38 -5.11
CA GLN A 34 8.41 -11.40 -5.69
C GLN A 34 8.98 -12.81 -5.67
N GLN A 35 9.64 -13.20 -6.76
CA GLN A 35 10.32 -14.49 -6.81
C GLN A 35 11.41 -14.58 -5.73
N GLY A 36 11.44 -15.70 -5.04
CA GLY A 36 12.45 -16.06 -4.06
C GLY A 36 13.48 -17.03 -4.64
N ASP A 37 14.11 -17.80 -3.75
CA ASP A 37 15.13 -18.80 -4.06
C ASP A 37 14.85 -20.18 -3.48
N ILE A 38 13.83 -20.31 -2.62
CA ILE A 38 13.42 -21.59 -2.03
C ILE A 38 11.92 -21.83 -2.17
N GLU A 39 11.55 -23.09 -2.25
CA GLU A 39 10.19 -23.59 -2.13
C GLU A 39 9.93 -24.04 -0.69
N ILE A 40 8.74 -23.77 -0.19
CA ILE A 40 8.23 -24.33 1.05
C ILE A 40 6.92 -25.03 0.72
N SER A 41 6.93 -26.37 0.72
CA SER A 41 5.82 -27.21 0.24
C SER A 41 4.47 -26.91 0.91
N GLU A 42 4.48 -26.49 2.17
CA GLU A 42 3.27 -26.09 2.91
C GLU A 42 2.52 -24.91 2.24
N PHE A 43 3.24 -24.07 1.50
CA PHE A 43 2.69 -22.88 0.82
C PHE A 43 2.47 -23.08 -0.68
N GLY A 44 2.48 -24.32 -1.14
CA GLY A 44 2.31 -24.68 -2.55
C GLY A 44 3.62 -24.67 -3.33
N GLN A 45 3.50 -24.94 -4.63
CA GLN A 45 4.65 -25.03 -5.54
C GLN A 45 5.23 -23.65 -5.87
N GLY A 46 6.54 -23.61 -6.15
CA GLY A 46 7.27 -22.45 -6.62
C GLY A 46 8.22 -21.84 -5.60
N GLN A 47 9.24 -21.17 -6.11
CA GLN A 47 10.27 -20.54 -5.30
C GLN A 47 9.85 -19.12 -4.91
N TRP A 48 9.00 -19.00 -3.90
CA TRP A 48 8.44 -17.71 -3.45
C TRP A 48 9.13 -17.16 -2.22
N PHE A 49 9.97 -17.95 -1.56
CA PHE A 49 10.55 -17.59 -0.27
C PHE A 49 12.05 -17.37 -0.38
N LYS A 50 12.56 -16.58 0.55
CA LYS A 50 13.98 -16.40 0.84
C LYS A 50 14.28 -16.94 2.22
N ARG A 51 15.54 -17.30 2.46
CA ARG A 51 16.02 -17.76 3.77
C ARG A 51 17.21 -16.95 4.25
N SER A 52 17.33 -16.80 5.55
CA SER A 52 18.55 -16.31 6.18
C SER A 52 19.66 -17.36 6.10
N GLN A 53 20.89 -16.91 5.95
CA GLN A 53 22.05 -17.79 6.03
C GLN A 53 22.52 -18.03 7.48
N SER A 54 22.09 -17.18 8.43
CA SER A 54 22.57 -17.20 9.81
C SER A 54 21.49 -17.54 10.84
N THR A 55 20.21 -17.60 10.44
CA THR A 55 19.07 -17.90 11.31
C THR A 55 18.09 -18.82 10.60
N SER A 56 17.08 -19.33 11.32
CA SER A 56 15.99 -20.10 10.72
C SER A 56 15.00 -19.26 9.92
N ALA A 57 15.16 -17.93 9.90
CA ALA A 57 14.19 -17.01 9.30
C ALA A 57 13.98 -17.28 7.81
N LYS A 58 12.70 -17.42 7.43
CA LYS A 58 12.24 -17.49 6.03
C LYS A 58 11.16 -16.47 5.82
N TRP A 59 11.17 -15.84 4.66
CA TRP A 59 10.20 -14.80 4.32
C TRP A 59 9.91 -14.75 2.83
N MET A 60 8.78 -14.17 2.47
CA MET A 60 8.45 -13.78 1.11
C MET A 60 8.43 -12.25 1.01
N ASN A 61 8.79 -11.73 -0.15
CA ASN A 61 8.71 -10.30 -0.44
C ASN A 61 7.48 -10.01 -1.29
N LEU A 62 6.71 -9.03 -0.85
CA LEU A 62 5.54 -8.52 -1.54
C LEU A 62 5.84 -7.11 -2.06
N GLU A 63 5.49 -6.87 -3.31
CA GLU A 63 5.48 -5.54 -3.92
C GLU A 63 4.03 -5.07 -4.03
N PHE A 64 3.78 -3.85 -3.63
CA PHE A 64 2.49 -3.20 -3.71
C PHE A 64 2.59 -1.98 -4.62
N THR A 65 1.67 -1.89 -5.59
CA THR A 65 1.52 -0.72 -6.46
C THR A 65 0.20 -0.04 -6.13
N ILE A 66 0.23 1.23 -5.77
CA ILE A 66 -0.97 2.01 -5.43
C ILE A 66 -1.80 2.25 -6.69
N VAL A 67 -3.12 2.12 -6.54
CA VAL A 67 -4.10 2.33 -7.61
C VAL A 67 -4.96 3.55 -7.27
N GLY A 68 -4.81 4.59 -8.08
CA GLY A 68 -5.56 5.84 -7.93
C GLY A 68 -5.12 6.74 -6.77
N GLY A 69 -5.72 7.92 -6.69
CA GLY A 69 -5.42 8.92 -5.67
C GLY A 69 -4.08 9.65 -5.87
N GLU A 70 -3.68 10.38 -4.83
CA GLU A 70 -2.47 11.23 -4.84
C GLU A 70 -1.18 10.44 -5.11
N TYR A 71 -1.14 9.19 -4.63
CA TYR A 71 0.07 8.34 -4.70
C TYR A 71 -0.04 7.28 -5.80
N ASP A 72 -0.88 7.48 -6.82
CA ASP A 72 -1.08 6.53 -7.91
C ASP A 72 0.24 6.06 -8.51
N ARG A 73 0.33 4.75 -8.84
CA ARG A 73 1.50 4.06 -9.38
C ARG A 73 2.74 4.03 -8.48
N ARG A 74 2.70 4.62 -7.29
CA ARG A 74 3.81 4.49 -6.35
C ARG A 74 3.88 3.08 -5.80
N LYS A 75 5.11 2.62 -5.59
CA LYS A 75 5.40 1.28 -5.10
C LYS A 75 5.99 1.31 -3.69
N PHE A 76 5.68 0.28 -2.93
CA PHE A 76 6.36 -0.03 -1.67
C PHE A 76 6.42 -1.55 -1.48
N TRP A 77 7.28 -1.98 -0.57
CA TRP A 77 7.56 -3.39 -0.36
C TRP A 77 7.35 -3.78 1.10
N HIS A 78 7.03 -5.05 1.29
CA HIS A 78 6.91 -5.62 2.63
C HIS A 78 7.38 -7.07 2.62
N SER A 79 8.12 -7.48 3.66
CA SER A 79 8.55 -8.86 3.86
C SER A 79 7.65 -9.54 4.87
N VAL A 80 6.99 -10.62 4.46
CA VAL A 80 6.18 -11.47 5.33
C VAL A 80 7.01 -12.66 5.76
N PHE A 81 7.35 -12.72 7.04
CA PHE A 81 8.11 -13.82 7.61
C PHE A 81 7.19 -15.00 7.90
N VAL A 82 7.64 -16.21 7.53
CA VAL A 82 6.88 -17.47 7.67
C VAL A 82 7.64 -18.51 8.51
N ASP A 83 8.84 -18.17 8.97
CA ASP A 83 9.64 -19.00 9.88
C ASP A 83 10.63 -18.10 10.65
N GLY A 84 11.12 -18.57 11.80
CA GLY A 84 12.08 -17.87 12.65
C GLY A 84 12.34 -18.58 13.96
N ASP A 85 13.37 -18.14 14.69
CA ASP A 85 13.86 -18.83 15.90
C ASP A 85 12.96 -18.68 17.12
N LYS A 86 12.18 -17.59 17.22
CA LYS A 86 11.32 -17.31 18.37
C LYS A 86 10.02 -18.10 18.25
N MET A 87 9.67 -18.84 19.30
CA MET A 87 8.40 -19.55 19.40
C MET A 87 7.27 -18.64 19.89
N GLY A 88 6.11 -18.79 19.27
CA GLY A 88 4.87 -18.14 19.70
C GLY A 88 4.12 -18.96 20.77
N GLN A 89 2.99 -18.42 21.21
CA GLN A 89 2.13 -19.09 22.23
C GLN A 89 1.42 -20.33 21.69
N SER A 90 1.21 -20.42 20.37
CA SER A 90 0.57 -21.57 19.70
C SER A 90 1.50 -22.77 19.54
N GLY A 91 2.78 -22.67 19.92
CA GLY A 91 3.78 -23.72 19.68
C GLY A 91 4.39 -23.71 18.28
N MET A 92 4.06 -22.73 17.44
CA MET A 92 4.73 -22.50 16.16
C MET A 92 5.64 -21.27 16.24
N PRO A 93 6.59 -21.07 15.30
CA PRO A 93 7.41 -19.88 15.23
C PRO A 93 6.54 -18.60 15.23
N LEU A 94 6.86 -17.63 16.10
CA LEU A 94 6.12 -16.36 16.22
C LEU A 94 6.05 -15.62 14.86
N ALA A 95 7.14 -15.66 14.09
CA ALA A 95 7.20 -15.08 12.76
C ALA A 95 6.16 -15.72 11.82
N LYS A 96 5.96 -17.04 11.91
CA LYS A 96 4.93 -17.77 11.15
C LYS A 96 3.52 -17.36 11.57
N GLU A 97 3.24 -17.27 12.87
CA GLU A 97 1.93 -16.80 13.36
C GLU A 97 1.57 -15.42 12.79
N ILE A 98 2.52 -14.48 12.88
CA ILE A 98 2.33 -13.11 12.38
C ILE A 98 2.17 -13.13 10.86
N GLY A 99 3.01 -13.87 10.15
CA GLY A 99 2.97 -13.99 8.69
C GLY A 99 1.66 -14.56 8.18
N LEU A 100 1.17 -15.65 8.77
CA LEU A 100 -0.12 -16.25 8.41
C LEU A 100 -1.31 -15.31 8.67
N ARG A 101 -1.29 -14.54 9.76
CA ARG A 101 -2.31 -13.51 10.03
C ARG A 101 -2.27 -12.41 8.97
N THR A 102 -1.08 -11.97 8.57
CA THR A 102 -0.90 -10.98 7.52
C THR A 102 -1.43 -11.50 6.18
N LEU A 103 -1.08 -12.73 5.79
CA LEU A 103 -1.57 -13.35 4.55
C LEU A 103 -3.09 -13.54 4.57
N LYS A 104 -3.64 -13.97 5.71
CA LYS A 104 -5.09 -14.08 5.89
C LYS A 104 -5.78 -12.74 5.66
N SER A 105 -5.32 -11.66 6.31
CA SER A 105 -5.93 -10.33 6.15
C SER A 105 -5.78 -9.79 4.72
N ILE A 106 -4.70 -10.12 4.02
CA ILE A 106 -4.52 -9.80 2.59
C ILE A 106 -5.62 -10.47 1.75
N VAL A 107 -5.83 -11.78 1.92
CA VAL A 107 -6.87 -12.54 1.19
C VAL A 107 -8.26 -12.01 1.53
N GLU A 108 -8.55 -11.77 2.81
CA GLU A 108 -9.84 -11.25 3.27
C GLU A 108 -10.11 -9.85 2.70
N SER A 109 -9.12 -8.97 2.70
CA SER A 109 -9.20 -7.64 2.09
C SER A 109 -9.48 -7.72 0.59
N ALA A 110 -8.70 -8.54 -0.14
CA ALA A 110 -8.82 -8.67 -1.59
C ALA A 110 -10.14 -9.30 -2.04
N ARG A 111 -10.66 -10.25 -1.27
CA ARG A 111 -11.90 -10.98 -1.58
C ARG A 111 -13.14 -10.43 -0.86
N ASN A 112 -13.00 -9.27 -0.21
CA ASN A 112 -14.07 -8.59 0.52
C ASN A 112 -14.76 -9.50 1.55
N ILE A 113 -13.96 -10.26 2.31
CA ILE A 113 -14.45 -11.20 3.32
C ILE A 113 -14.35 -10.55 4.70
N ASN A 114 -15.48 -10.50 5.42
CA ASN A 114 -15.46 -10.06 6.82
C ASN A 114 -14.72 -11.10 7.67
N PRO A 115 -13.71 -10.72 8.50
CA PRO A 115 -12.97 -11.66 9.35
C PRO A 115 -13.83 -12.49 10.30
N SER A 116 -14.98 -11.96 10.73
CA SER A 116 -15.94 -12.66 11.60
C SER A 116 -16.89 -13.61 10.86
N ASP A 117 -16.89 -13.60 9.51
CA ASP A 117 -17.72 -14.50 8.72
C ASP A 117 -17.12 -15.90 8.71
N VAL A 118 -17.81 -16.83 9.39
CA VAL A 118 -17.44 -18.24 9.51
C VAL A 118 -18.28 -19.16 8.65
N THR A 119 -19.08 -18.63 7.73
CA THR A 119 -19.89 -19.43 6.80
C THR A 119 -18.99 -20.33 5.94
N PRO A 120 -19.51 -21.50 5.50
CA PRO A 120 -18.75 -22.41 4.59
C PRO A 120 -18.26 -21.68 3.33
N GLN A 121 -19.05 -20.77 2.79
CA GLN A 121 -18.64 -19.97 1.61
C GLN A 121 -17.48 -19.04 1.93
N ALA A 122 -17.50 -18.35 3.05
CA ALA A 122 -16.40 -17.47 3.47
C ALA A 122 -15.13 -18.28 3.75
N GLN A 123 -15.26 -19.48 4.35
CA GLN A 123 -14.13 -20.39 4.57
C GLN A 123 -13.53 -20.85 3.25
N GLN A 124 -14.36 -21.24 2.30
CA GLN A 124 -13.90 -21.62 0.96
C GLN A 124 -13.23 -20.46 0.23
N ASN A 125 -13.78 -19.27 0.35
CA ASN A 125 -13.23 -18.06 -0.27
C ASN A 125 -11.89 -17.62 0.37
N ARG A 126 -11.50 -18.12 1.54
CA ARG A 126 -10.18 -17.88 2.13
C ARG A 126 -9.10 -18.81 1.59
N ASN A 127 -9.48 -19.90 0.93
CA ASN A 127 -8.52 -20.85 0.42
C ASN A 127 -7.81 -20.31 -0.82
N ILE A 128 -6.50 -20.52 -0.87
CA ILE A 128 -5.64 -20.29 -2.03
C ILE A 128 -4.92 -21.59 -2.35
N SER A 129 -4.64 -21.84 -3.63
CA SER A 129 -3.94 -23.06 -4.05
C SER A 129 -2.44 -22.97 -3.83
N GLY A 130 -1.92 -21.75 -3.73
CA GLY A 130 -0.51 -21.47 -3.49
C GLY A 130 -0.22 -19.96 -3.52
N MET A 131 1.05 -19.60 -3.32
CA MET A 131 1.45 -18.20 -3.26
C MET A 131 1.26 -17.45 -4.59
N PHE A 132 1.24 -18.18 -5.71
CA PHE A 132 0.96 -17.58 -7.01
C PHE A 132 -0.43 -16.92 -7.07
N ASP A 133 -1.42 -17.47 -6.38
CA ASP A 133 -2.79 -16.94 -6.36
C ASP A 133 -2.90 -15.53 -5.75
N LEU A 134 -1.87 -15.13 -5.01
CA LEU A 134 -1.78 -13.78 -4.44
C LEU A 134 -1.40 -12.71 -5.48
N ASN A 135 -0.85 -13.11 -6.64
CA ASN A 135 -0.46 -12.15 -7.67
C ASN A 135 -1.67 -11.45 -8.28
N ALA A 136 -1.50 -10.16 -8.55
CA ALA A 136 -2.53 -9.27 -9.09
C ALA A 136 -3.77 -9.11 -8.20
N MET A 137 -3.74 -9.58 -6.94
CA MET A 137 -4.82 -9.26 -6.00
C MET A 137 -4.84 -7.75 -5.74
N GLU A 138 -6.03 -7.18 -5.89
CA GLU A 138 -6.30 -5.80 -5.50
C GLU A 138 -6.89 -5.78 -4.09
N LEU A 139 -6.30 -5.02 -3.17
CA LEU A 139 -6.70 -4.97 -1.77
C LEU A 139 -6.62 -3.56 -1.19
N CYS A 140 -7.28 -3.34 -0.07
CA CYS A 140 -7.22 -2.11 0.70
C CYS A 140 -6.14 -2.23 1.78
N VAL A 141 -5.27 -1.24 1.89
CA VAL A 141 -4.18 -1.26 2.86
C VAL A 141 -4.03 0.08 3.58
N LYS A 142 -3.43 0.01 4.77
CA LYS A 142 -2.86 1.16 5.45
C LYS A 142 -1.34 1.10 5.30
N VAL A 143 -0.76 2.17 4.76
CA VAL A 143 0.70 2.30 4.54
C VAL A 143 1.37 2.76 5.82
N GLY A 144 2.47 2.13 6.17
CA GLY A 144 3.33 2.54 7.28
C GLY A 144 4.65 3.13 6.81
N VAL A 145 5.34 3.79 7.72
CA VAL A 145 6.73 4.23 7.55
C VAL A 145 7.62 3.43 8.50
N LYS A 146 8.54 2.66 7.92
CA LYS A 146 9.60 1.97 8.65
C LYS A 146 10.80 2.89 8.75
N LYS A 147 11.26 3.14 9.96
CA LYS A 147 12.48 3.89 10.20
C LYS A 147 13.70 3.14 9.70
N GLY A 148 14.55 3.85 8.98
CA GLY A 148 15.84 3.33 8.55
C GLY A 148 16.77 3.13 9.76
N THR A 149 17.61 2.10 9.68
CA THR A 149 18.65 1.82 10.67
C THR A 149 19.97 1.61 9.95
N ASN A 150 21.09 1.79 10.64
CA ASN A 150 22.43 1.57 10.09
C ASN A 150 22.72 2.34 8.77
N GLY A 151 22.27 3.59 8.68
CA GLY A 151 22.49 4.44 7.49
C GLY A 151 21.48 4.25 6.35
N TYR A 152 20.52 3.35 6.49
CA TYR A 152 19.43 3.23 5.53
C TYR A 152 18.38 4.34 5.74
N LYS A 153 17.82 4.84 4.63
CA LYS A 153 16.71 5.81 4.65
C LYS A 153 15.42 5.16 5.16
N ASP A 154 14.51 5.97 5.69
CA ASP A 154 13.13 5.56 5.99
C ASP A 154 12.45 5.02 4.72
N SER A 155 11.54 4.09 4.87
CA SER A 155 10.84 3.44 3.74
C SER A 155 9.37 3.19 4.05
N ASN A 156 8.52 3.20 3.02
CA ASN A 156 7.16 2.77 3.16
C ASN A 156 7.07 1.23 3.25
N GLN A 157 6.10 0.75 4.03
CA GLN A 157 5.81 -0.67 4.17
C GLN A 157 4.30 -0.89 4.36
N LEU A 158 3.85 -2.12 4.24
CA LEU A 158 2.52 -2.52 4.69
C LEU A 158 2.43 -2.37 6.21
N MET A 159 1.51 -1.55 6.71
CA MET A 159 1.17 -1.53 8.13
C MET A 159 0.14 -2.62 8.43
N VAL A 160 -0.94 -2.64 7.67
CA VAL A 160 -2.01 -3.64 7.78
C VAL A 160 -2.83 -3.68 6.49
N ALA A 161 -3.30 -4.87 6.09
CA ALA A 161 -4.36 -5.02 5.11
C ALA A 161 -5.71 -4.81 5.80
N LEU A 162 -6.49 -3.85 5.32
CA LEU A 162 -7.80 -3.51 5.88
C LEU A 162 -8.87 -4.47 5.35
N THR A 163 -9.73 -4.92 6.20
CA THR A 163 -10.84 -5.85 5.92
C THR A 163 -12.19 -5.13 6.04
N PRO A 164 -13.28 -5.67 5.50
CA PRO A 164 -14.58 -4.99 5.43
C PRO A 164 -15.19 -4.54 6.76
N ASP A 165 -14.76 -5.11 7.89
CA ASP A 165 -15.15 -4.69 9.24
C ASP A 165 -14.45 -3.41 9.72
N ASN A 166 -13.42 -2.98 9.01
CA ASN A 166 -12.70 -1.76 9.36
C ASN A 166 -13.38 -0.54 8.74
N LYS A 167 -13.60 0.51 9.54
CA LYS A 167 -14.25 1.76 9.10
C LYS A 167 -13.53 2.49 7.98
N ASP A 168 -12.21 2.29 7.87
CA ASP A 168 -11.37 2.92 6.85
C ASP A 168 -11.25 2.04 5.58
N PHE A 169 -11.95 0.89 5.53
CA PHE A 169 -11.90 -0.01 4.37
C PHE A 169 -12.48 0.66 3.13
N LEU A 170 -11.74 0.58 2.03
CA LEU A 170 -12.16 1.04 0.71
C LEU A 170 -12.56 -0.16 -0.14
N PRO A 171 -13.83 -0.33 -0.53
CA PRO A 171 -14.26 -1.40 -1.42
C PRO A 171 -13.53 -1.35 -2.77
N GLN A 172 -13.53 -2.47 -3.49
CA GLN A 172 -12.93 -2.54 -4.82
C GLN A 172 -13.58 -1.54 -5.78
N GLY A 173 -12.76 -0.85 -6.60
CA GLY A 173 -13.23 0.22 -7.48
C GLY A 173 -13.40 1.59 -6.80
N SER A 174 -13.19 1.70 -5.49
CA SER A 174 -13.17 2.99 -4.80
C SER A 174 -11.85 3.72 -5.06
N ILE A 175 -11.94 4.94 -5.58
CA ILE A 175 -10.80 5.86 -5.61
C ILE A 175 -10.75 6.52 -4.23
N PRO A 176 -9.59 6.53 -3.53
CA PRO A 176 -9.48 7.25 -2.28
C PRO A 176 -9.88 8.70 -2.48
N MET A 177 -10.97 9.14 -1.82
CA MET A 177 -11.26 10.57 -1.75
C MET A 177 -10.08 11.23 -1.05
N GLN A 178 -9.45 12.17 -1.73
CA GLN A 178 -8.51 13.07 -1.09
C GLN A 178 -9.25 13.77 0.05
N ASN A 179 -8.88 13.52 1.30
CA ASN A 179 -9.15 14.44 2.38
C ASN A 179 -8.28 15.68 2.10
N THR A 180 -8.71 16.51 1.15
CA THR A 180 -8.31 17.89 1.09
C THR A 180 -8.92 18.54 2.32
N THR A 181 -8.20 18.50 3.44
CA THR A 181 -8.22 19.60 4.41
C THR A 181 -7.68 20.79 3.63
N VAL A 182 -8.56 21.45 2.89
CA VAL A 182 -8.32 22.81 2.41
C VAL A 182 -8.04 23.59 3.69
N PRO A 183 -6.83 24.15 3.89
CA PRO A 183 -6.65 25.12 4.98
C PRO A 183 -7.73 26.17 4.73
N ALA A 184 -8.57 26.42 5.72
CA ALA A 184 -9.58 27.46 5.65
C ALA A 184 -8.87 28.73 5.16
N GLN A 185 -9.10 29.08 3.91
CA GLN A 185 -8.61 30.28 3.30
C GLN A 185 -9.26 31.39 4.11
N ALA A 186 -8.45 32.05 4.93
CA ALA A 186 -8.89 33.22 5.67
C ALA A 186 -9.59 34.14 4.66
N SER A 187 -10.89 34.34 4.84
CA SER A 187 -11.69 35.23 4.06
C SER A 187 -10.98 36.60 4.06
N ALA A 188 -10.50 36.99 2.88
CA ALA A 188 -9.97 38.34 2.69
C ALA A 188 -11.04 39.35 3.15
N PRO A 189 -10.65 40.44 3.82
CA PRO A 189 -11.58 41.46 4.22
C PRO A 189 -12.32 41.98 2.98
N GLN A 190 -13.65 41.92 2.99
CA GLN A 190 -14.50 42.55 1.98
C GLN A 190 -14.18 44.02 1.92
N ALA A 191 -13.73 44.50 0.76
CA ALA A 191 -13.62 45.93 0.50
C ALA A 191 -14.99 46.60 0.70
N PRO A 192 -15.05 47.78 1.31
CA PRO A 192 -16.31 48.50 1.54
C PRO A 192 -17.00 48.79 0.21
N ALA A 193 -18.31 48.53 0.16
CA ALA A 193 -19.14 48.80 -1.00
C ALA A 193 -19.05 50.25 -1.38
N GLN A 194 -18.66 50.56 -2.60
CA GLN A 194 -18.76 51.92 -3.16
C GLN A 194 -20.24 52.32 -3.24
N PRO A 195 -20.61 53.52 -2.79
CA PRO A 195 -21.96 54.02 -3.00
C PRO A 195 -22.22 54.23 -4.50
N SER A 196 -23.33 53.70 -4.99
CA SER A 196 -23.81 53.91 -6.34
C SER A 196 -23.97 55.42 -6.59
N GLY A 197 -23.07 55.95 -7.43
CA GLY A 197 -23.10 57.37 -7.82
C GLY A 197 -24.40 57.70 -8.55
N ALA A 198 -25.10 58.69 -8.04
CA ALA A 198 -26.23 59.29 -8.71
C ALA A 198 -25.80 59.85 -10.07
N VAL A 199 -26.57 59.56 -11.13
CA VAL A 199 -26.33 60.08 -12.46
C VAL A 199 -26.43 61.60 -12.44
N PRO A 200 -25.43 62.32 -12.93
CA PRO A 200 -25.49 63.79 -12.94
C PRO A 200 -26.64 64.31 -13.82
N SER A 201 -27.32 65.37 -13.36
CA SER A 201 -28.52 65.93 -13.99
C SER A 201 -28.33 66.49 -15.41
N TRP A 202 -27.10 66.55 -15.94
CA TRP A 202 -26.83 67.01 -17.30
C TRP A 202 -27.01 65.92 -18.36
N ALA A 203 -27.21 64.64 -17.98
CA ALA A 203 -27.37 63.52 -18.88
C ALA A 203 -28.84 63.18 -19.22
N GLN A 204 -29.79 64.03 -18.81
CA GLN A 204 -31.22 63.93 -19.17
C GLN A 204 -31.58 65.02 -20.18
N LYS A 205 -31.44 64.75 -21.45
CA LYS A 205 -32.13 65.40 -22.56
C LYS A 205 -32.48 64.39 -23.60
#